data_aa2b9c1d7ffaa162c4f38549045765cc
#
_entry.id   aa2b9c1d7ffaa162c4f38549045765cc
#
_cell.length_a   1.000
_cell.length_b   1.000
_cell.length_c   1.000
_cell.angle_alpha   90.00
_cell.angle_beta   90.00
_cell.angle_gamma   90.00
#
_symmetry.space_group_name_H-M   'P 1'
#
loop_
_entity.id
_entity.type
_entity.pdbx_description
1 polymer ?
#
loop_
_entity_poly.entity_id
_entity_poly.type
_entity_poly.pdbx_seq_one_letter_code
_entity_poly.pdbx_strand_id
1 'polypeptide(L)'
;MEQPSVAVLPWMRHPVDITRCQELPVCSVPLMERRLQSVLEENMGISKLFPVQVALWQETVGSGDFERDLCINSPTESGKTLAYALPIVQNLSTNTSDRLFALVVVPTRDLALQVKRVFDALASPLGLHIGLAAGQSSLCHELSSLIYLPGEDDGPDPVFLSPLWFQSKVNILVATPGRLMDHVNKLSLKHLRYLVVDEADRLLREDYQSWLPTVLKLTQFRLAKIVLSVILTLDPGRLA
;
A
#
# COMPACT_ATOMS: atom_id res chain seq x y z
N MET A 1 22.19 36.26 -0.90
CA MET A 1 22.19 34.81 -1.01
C MET A 1 20.83 34.43 -1.51
N GLU A 2 20.70 34.19 -2.81
CA GLU A 2 19.46 33.68 -3.40
C GLU A 2 19.27 32.24 -2.93
N GLN A 3 18.11 31.96 -2.35
CA GLN A 3 17.72 30.57 -2.05
C GLN A 3 17.57 29.85 -3.40
N PRO A 4 18.13 28.64 -3.55
CA PRO A 4 17.95 27.90 -4.77
C PRO A 4 16.44 27.65 -4.98
N SER A 5 15.91 28.13 -6.11
CA SER A 5 14.53 27.88 -6.49
C SER A 5 14.35 26.38 -6.72
N VAL A 6 13.69 25.72 -5.79
CA VAL A 6 13.32 24.30 -5.96
C VAL A 6 12.38 24.23 -7.16
N ALA A 7 12.75 23.43 -8.16
CA ALA A 7 11.91 23.22 -9.33
C ALA A 7 10.56 22.62 -8.88
N VAL A 8 9.48 23.38 -9.05
CA VAL A 8 8.12 22.91 -8.73
C VAL A 8 7.69 21.93 -9.81
N LEU A 9 7.59 20.67 -9.46
CA LEU A 9 7.13 19.63 -10.38
C LEU A 9 5.65 19.85 -10.76
N PRO A 10 5.21 19.41 -11.94
CA PRO A 10 3.84 19.64 -12.42
C PRO A 10 2.75 19.23 -11.43
N TRP A 11 2.92 18.11 -10.72
CA TRP A 11 1.97 17.61 -9.74
C TRP A 11 1.92 18.43 -8.42
N MET A 12 2.93 19.26 -8.15
CA MET A 12 2.96 20.17 -7.00
C MET A 12 2.22 21.48 -7.26
N ARG A 13 1.82 21.76 -8.51
CA ARG A 13 1.24 23.06 -8.90
C ARG A 13 -0.20 23.25 -8.46
N HIS A 14 -0.93 22.15 -8.27
CA HIS A 14 -2.36 22.16 -7.92
C HIS A 14 -2.63 21.24 -6.74
N PRO A 15 -2.14 21.58 -5.52
CA PRO A 15 -2.40 20.77 -4.36
C PRO A 15 -3.89 20.81 -3.98
N VAL A 16 -4.44 19.67 -3.60
CA VAL A 16 -5.75 19.60 -2.96
C VAL A 16 -5.58 20.01 -1.50
N ASP A 17 -6.27 21.09 -1.12
CA ASP A 17 -6.25 21.59 0.25
C ASP A 17 -7.23 20.76 1.11
N ILE A 18 -6.69 19.82 1.88
CA ILE A 18 -7.50 18.96 2.77
C ILE A 18 -8.16 19.71 3.91
N THR A 19 -7.74 20.93 4.24
CA THR A 19 -8.41 21.75 5.27
C THR A 19 -9.83 22.17 4.85
N ARG A 20 -10.12 22.12 3.56
CA ARG A 20 -11.46 22.40 3.01
C ARG A 20 -12.38 21.17 3.03
N CYS A 21 -11.84 19.98 3.23
CA CYS A 21 -12.62 18.77 3.36
C CYS A 21 -13.18 18.68 4.79
N GLN A 22 -14.45 18.32 4.91
CA GLN A 22 -15.08 18.07 6.20
C GLN A 22 -15.07 16.59 6.51
N GLU A 23 -15.17 16.26 7.80
CA GLU A 23 -15.45 14.89 8.22
C GLU A 23 -16.76 14.42 7.59
N LEU A 24 -16.79 13.18 7.13
CA LEU A 24 -17.97 12.60 6.50
C LEU A 24 -18.39 11.33 7.24
N PRO A 25 -19.68 11.19 7.62
CA PRO A 25 -20.17 9.92 8.15
C PRO A 25 -19.94 8.78 7.15
N VAL A 26 -19.52 7.61 7.63
CA VAL A 26 -19.21 6.44 6.79
C VAL A 26 -20.41 6.09 5.88
N CYS A 27 -21.63 6.12 6.41
CA CYS A 27 -22.86 5.85 5.65
C CYS A 27 -23.14 6.85 4.51
N SER A 28 -22.48 8.03 4.52
CA SER A 28 -22.65 9.09 3.51
C SER A 28 -21.51 9.11 2.50
N VAL A 29 -20.51 8.22 2.62
CA VAL A 29 -19.37 8.16 1.69
C VAL A 29 -19.83 7.58 0.35
N PRO A 30 -19.73 8.34 -0.75
CA PRO A 30 -20.22 7.88 -2.04
C PRO A 30 -19.40 6.67 -2.56
N LEU A 31 -20.08 5.77 -3.24
CA LEU A 31 -19.49 4.58 -3.89
C LEU A 31 -18.82 3.57 -2.93
N MET A 32 -18.93 3.74 -1.62
CA MET A 32 -18.39 2.78 -0.67
C MET A 32 -19.24 1.50 -0.66
N GLU A 33 -18.60 0.34 -0.77
CA GLU A 33 -19.26 -0.95 -0.70
C GLU A 33 -19.88 -1.15 0.70
N ARG A 34 -21.10 -1.69 0.77
CA ARG A 34 -21.80 -1.91 2.05
C ARG A 34 -21.02 -2.81 3.02
N ARG A 35 -20.35 -3.83 2.51
CA ARG A 35 -19.51 -4.71 3.34
C ARG A 35 -18.36 -3.94 4.00
N LEU A 36 -17.75 -3.01 3.26
CA LEU A 36 -16.69 -2.15 3.79
C LEU A 36 -17.24 -1.17 4.83
N GLN A 37 -18.44 -0.61 4.61
CA GLN A 37 -19.12 0.22 5.60
C GLN A 37 -19.37 -0.54 6.91
N SER A 38 -19.95 -1.76 6.83
CA SER A 38 -20.16 -2.60 8.03
C SER A 38 -18.87 -2.92 8.76
N VAL A 39 -17.77 -3.20 8.04
CA VAL A 39 -16.47 -3.43 8.67
C VAL A 39 -15.98 -2.21 9.44
N LEU A 40 -16.11 -1.02 8.86
CA LEU A 40 -15.71 0.24 9.53
C LEU A 40 -16.54 0.49 10.79
N GLU A 41 -17.85 0.39 10.69
CA GLU A 41 -18.77 0.74 11.77
C GLU A 41 -18.81 -0.35 12.87
N GLU A 42 -18.94 -1.61 12.49
CA GLU A 42 -19.18 -2.71 13.43
C GLU A 42 -17.86 -3.29 13.99
N ASN A 43 -16.82 -3.47 13.16
CA ASN A 43 -15.59 -4.12 13.58
C ASN A 43 -14.55 -3.12 14.09
N MET A 44 -14.48 -1.93 13.49
CA MET A 44 -13.48 -0.93 13.84
C MET A 44 -14.02 0.23 14.68
N GLY A 45 -15.33 0.36 14.85
CA GLY A 45 -15.98 1.44 15.60
C GLY A 45 -15.83 2.82 14.97
N ILE A 46 -15.59 2.88 13.66
CA ILE A 46 -15.34 4.11 12.92
C ILE A 46 -16.65 4.56 12.27
N SER A 47 -17.28 5.62 12.78
CA SER A 47 -18.53 6.17 12.27
C SER A 47 -18.33 7.34 11.30
N LYS A 48 -17.13 7.94 11.28
CA LYS A 48 -16.80 9.09 10.43
C LYS A 48 -15.40 8.97 9.87
N LEU A 49 -15.21 9.47 8.65
CA LEU A 49 -13.91 9.62 8.02
C LEU A 49 -13.35 11.02 8.26
N PHE A 50 -12.05 11.09 8.53
CA PHE A 50 -11.32 12.35 8.66
C PHE A 50 -11.10 13.03 7.30
N PRO A 51 -10.82 14.34 7.27
CA PRO A 51 -10.66 15.09 6.03
C PRO A 51 -9.67 14.48 5.02
N VAL A 52 -8.51 13.98 5.49
CA VAL A 52 -7.52 13.33 4.62
C VAL A 52 -8.05 12.03 4.00
N GLN A 53 -8.86 11.28 4.73
CA GLN A 53 -9.47 10.04 4.25
C GLN A 53 -10.54 10.33 3.20
N VAL A 54 -11.37 11.35 3.45
CA VAL A 54 -12.40 11.82 2.50
C VAL A 54 -11.73 12.34 1.22
N ALA A 55 -10.71 13.18 1.35
CA ALA A 55 -9.99 13.73 0.20
C ALA A 55 -9.38 12.63 -0.67
N LEU A 56 -8.67 11.67 -0.04
CA LEU A 56 -8.06 10.58 -0.79
C LEU A 56 -9.09 9.66 -1.42
N TRP A 57 -10.19 9.39 -0.73
CA TRP A 57 -11.31 8.63 -1.28
C TRP A 57 -11.89 9.29 -2.55
N GLN A 58 -12.14 10.59 -2.50
CA GLN A 58 -12.67 11.35 -3.63
C GLN A 58 -11.72 11.36 -4.84
N GLU A 59 -10.41 11.49 -4.59
CA GLU A 59 -9.39 11.50 -5.64
C GLU A 59 -9.15 10.11 -6.27
N THR A 60 -9.49 9.04 -5.56
CA THR A 60 -9.24 7.67 -6.01
C THR A 60 -10.51 6.96 -6.48
N VAL A 61 -11.48 6.78 -5.61
CA VAL A 61 -12.71 6.05 -5.89
C VAL A 61 -13.74 6.96 -6.56
N GLY A 62 -13.86 8.21 -6.08
CA GLY A 62 -14.84 9.17 -6.58
C GLY A 62 -14.59 9.63 -8.02
N SER A 63 -13.35 9.76 -8.43
CA SER A 63 -12.96 10.12 -9.80
C SER A 63 -12.99 8.93 -10.78
N GLY A 64 -13.09 7.71 -10.26
CA GLY A 64 -12.98 6.48 -11.07
C GLY A 64 -11.59 6.21 -11.65
N ASP A 65 -10.61 7.04 -11.31
CA ASP A 65 -9.25 7.00 -11.88
C ASP A 65 -8.22 6.79 -10.77
N PHE A 66 -8.20 5.56 -10.20
CA PHE A 66 -7.20 5.16 -9.20
C PHE A 66 -5.80 4.97 -9.82
N GLU A 67 -5.58 5.40 -11.05
CA GLU A 67 -4.31 5.21 -11.75
C GLU A 67 -3.34 6.38 -11.57
N ARG A 68 -3.68 7.39 -10.76
CA ARG A 68 -2.82 8.55 -10.53
C ARG A 68 -1.85 8.31 -9.38
N ASP A 69 -0.65 8.85 -9.54
CA ASP A 69 0.30 8.96 -8.45
C ASP A 69 -0.15 10.08 -7.49
N LEU A 70 -0.17 9.77 -6.20
CA LEU A 70 -0.63 10.69 -5.15
C LEU A 70 0.48 10.94 -4.14
N CYS A 71 0.65 12.20 -3.76
CA CYS A 71 1.56 12.57 -2.70
C CYS A 71 0.78 13.26 -1.58
N ILE A 72 0.86 12.71 -0.36
CA ILE A 72 0.10 13.17 0.79
C ILE A 72 1.04 13.78 1.80
N ASN A 73 0.89 15.09 2.03
CA ASN A 73 1.54 15.79 3.12
C ASN A 73 0.53 15.98 4.26
N SER A 74 0.71 15.24 5.33
CA SER A 74 -0.20 15.29 6.47
C SER A 74 0.57 14.95 7.75
N PRO A 75 0.27 15.61 8.90
CA PRO A 75 0.95 15.34 10.16
C PRO A 75 0.77 13.88 10.61
N THR A 76 1.59 13.46 11.57
CA THR A 76 1.39 12.18 12.27
C THR A 76 0.02 12.15 12.93
N GLU A 77 -0.54 10.94 13.10
CA GLU A 77 -1.85 10.72 13.76
C GLU A 77 -3.07 11.33 13.04
N SER A 78 -2.93 11.79 11.81
CA SER A 78 -4.05 12.30 11.01
C SER A 78 -4.94 11.21 10.37
N GLY A 79 -4.69 9.93 10.66
CA GLY A 79 -5.41 8.81 10.06
C GLY A 79 -4.96 8.42 8.65
N LYS A 80 -3.69 8.74 8.29
CA LYS A 80 -3.10 8.44 6.97
C LYS A 80 -3.19 6.97 6.57
N THR A 81 -2.92 6.05 7.51
CA THR A 81 -2.94 4.62 7.22
C THR A 81 -4.31 4.18 6.69
N LEU A 82 -5.37 4.60 7.35
CA LEU A 82 -6.72 4.30 6.90
C LEU A 82 -7.05 5.02 5.59
N ALA A 83 -6.52 6.22 5.36
CA ALA A 83 -6.75 6.99 4.15
C ALA A 83 -6.34 6.22 2.89
N TYR A 84 -5.15 5.60 2.88
CA TYR A 84 -4.74 4.79 1.72
C TYR A 84 -5.26 3.35 1.75
N ALA A 85 -5.50 2.78 2.94
CA ALA A 85 -5.99 1.42 3.04
C ALA A 85 -7.42 1.27 2.51
N LEU A 86 -8.30 2.23 2.79
CA LEU A 86 -9.69 2.21 2.36
C LEU A 86 -9.87 2.05 0.84
N PRO A 87 -9.33 2.93 -0.02
CA PRO A 87 -9.52 2.81 -1.45
C PRO A 87 -8.82 1.58 -2.04
N ILE A 88 -7.67 1.16 -1.49
CA ILE A 88 -6.99 -0.06 -1.92
C ILE A 88 -7.90 -1.27 -1.65
N VAL A 89 -8.43 -1.39 -0.44
CA VAL A 89 -9.30 -2.50 -0.06
C VAL A 89 -10.60 -2.48 -0.85
N GLN A 90 -11.23 -1.31 -1.05
CA GLN A 90 -12.41 -1.14 -1.89
C GLN A 90 -12.18 -1.71 -3.29
N ASN A 91 -11.07 -1.36 -3.93
CA ASN A 91 -10.77 -1.81 -5.28
C ASN A 91 -10.32 -3.29 -5.37
N LEU A 92 -9.86 -3.86 -4.28
CA LEU A 92 -9.46 -5.27 -4.20
C LEU A 92 -10.57 -6.18 -3.68
N SER A 93 -11.63 -5.66 -3.08
CA SER A 93 -12.71 -6.44 -2.44
C SER A 93 -13.43 -7.42 -3.39
N THR A 94 -13.42 -7.14 -4.68
CA THR A 94 -13.98 -8.00 -5.73
C THR A 94 -12.99 -9.02 -6.30
N ASN A 95 -11.71 -8.96 -5.91
CA ASN A 95 -10.66 -9.86 -6.41
C ASN A 95 -10.56 -11.12 -5.54
N THR A 96 -10.80 -12.27 -6.14
CA THR A 96 -10.69 -13.59 -5.49
C THR A 96 -9.41 -14.34 -5.84
N SER A 97 -8.48 -13.72 -6.57
CA SER A 97 -7.26 -14.42 -7.03
C SER A 97 -6.10 -14.26 -6.05
N ASP A 98 -5.36 -15.35 -5.85
CA ASP A 98 -4.16 -15.42 -5.00
C ASP A 98 -2.97 -14.74 -5.70
N ARG A 99 -2.98 -13.41 -5.72
CA ARG A 99 -1.96 -12.57 -6.35
C ARG A 99 -1.68 -11.36 -5.49
N LEU A 100 -0.43 -10.91 -5.51
CA LEU A 100 -0.02 -9.68 -4.83
C LEU A 100 -0.40 -8.47 -5.67
N PHE A 101 -1.32 -7.66 -5.15
CA PHE A 101 -1.84 -6.46 -5.82
C PHE A 101 -1.35 -5.16 -5.19
N ALA A 102 -1.09 -5.17 -3.88
CA ALA A 102 -0.64 -3.98 -3.16
C ALA A 102 0.61 -4.26 -2.32
N LEU A 103 1.56 -3.35 -2.38
CA LEU A 103 2.77 -3.34 -1.59
C LEU A 103 2.84 -2.05 -0.79
N VAL A 104 2.96 -2.16 0.52
CA VAL A 104 3.14 -1.03 1.44
C VAL A 104 4.54 -1.11 2.04
N VAL A 105 5.36 -0.12 1.78
CA VAL A 105 6.74 -0.05 2.30
C VAL A 105 6.81 1.02 3.40
N VAL A 106 7.33 0.61 4.55
CA VAL A 106 7.46 1.44 5.75
C VAL A 106 8.86 1.31 6.35
N PRO A 107 9.38 2.34 7.04
CA PRO A 107 10.78 2.33 7.49
C PRO A 107 11.07 1.39 8.66
N THR A 108 10.09 1.10 9.50
CA THR A 108 10.32 0.34 10.75
C THR A 108 9.39 -0.85 10.89
N ARG A 109 9.84 -1.85 11.68
CA ARG A 109 9.07 -3.06 12.01
C ARG A 109 7.78 -2.73 12.76
N ASP A 110 7.87 -1.82 13.72
CA ASP A 110 6.72 -1.46 14.56
C ASP A 110 5.63 -0.78 13.72
N LEU A 111 6.03 0.11 12.81
CA LEU A 111 5.09 0.72 11.87
C LEU A 111 4.51 -0.33 10.92
N ALA A 112 5.32 -1.29 10.44
CA ALA A 112 4.81 -2.37 9.60
C ALA A 112 3.74 -3.20 10.31
N LEU A 113 3.92 -3.48 11.60
CA LEU A 113 2.90 -4.16 12.41
C LEU A 113 1.63 -3.32 12.60
N GLN A 114 1.78 -2.02 12.85
CA GLN A 114 0.63 -1.12 12.99
C GLN A 114 -0.18 -1.06 11.69
N VAL A 115 0.51 -0.88 10.57
CA VAL A 115 -0.12 -0.85 9.24
C VAL A 115 -0.79 -2.19 8.92
N LYS A 116 -0.10 -3.31 9.19
CA LYS A 116 -0.69 -4.64 9.00
C LYS A 116 -1.98 -4.81 9.79
N ARG A 117 -2.01 -4.41 11.08
CA ARG A 117 -3.22 -4.50 11.92
C ARG A 117 -4.39 -3.73 11.32
N VAL A 118 -4.15 -2.55 10.74
CA VAL A 118 -5.19 -1.78 10.06
C VAL A 118 -5.73 -2.53 8.85
N PHE A 119 -4.84 -3.08 8.01
CA PHE A 119 -5.25 -3.88 6.86
C PHE A 119 -5.94 -5.19 7.29
N ASP A 120 -5.44 -5.89 8.30
CA ASP A 120 -6.10 -7.10 8.82
C ASP A 120 -7.54 -6.81 9.25
N ALA A 121 -7.75 -5.73 10.03
CA ALA A 121 -9.07 -5.35 10.50
C ALA A 121 -10.03 -4.97 9.35
N LEU A 122 -9.50 -4.30 8.32
CA LEU A 122 -10.30 -3.77 7.22
C LEU A 122 -10.54 -4.81 6.11
N ALA A 123 -9.52 -5.57 5.73
CA ALA A 123 -9.49 -6.36 4.51
C ALA A 123 -9.77 -7.86 4.74
N SER A 124 -9.38 -8.42 5.90
CA SER A 124 -9.61 -9.84 6.19
C SER A 124 -11.11 -10.22 6.21
N PRO A 125 -12.02 -9.39 6.75
CA PRO A 125 -13.46 -9.68 6.68
C PRO A 125 -14.01 -9.70 5.25
N LEU A 126 -13.28 -9.09 4.30
CA LEU A 126 -13.61 -9.08 2.87
C LEU A 126 -12.95 -10.23 2.08
N GLY A 127 -12.22 -11.11 2.76
CA GLY A 127 -11.55 -12.27 2.15
C GLY A 127 -10.20 -11.95 1.53
N LEU A 128 -9.58 -10.81 1.86
CA LEU A 128 -8.23 -10.46 1.40
C LEU A 128 -7.19 -10.90 2.44
N HIS A 129 -6.07 -11.41 1.96
CA HIS A 129 -4.96 -11.90 2.79
C HIS A 129 -3.82 -10.88 2.86
N ILE A 130 -3.34 -10.63 4.09
CA ILE A 130 -2.32 -9.62 4.37
C ILE A 130 -1.03 -10.30 4.83
N GLY A 131 0.05 -10.05 4.09
CA GLY A 131 1.40 -10.52 4.43
C GLY A 131 2.22 -9.48 5.17
N LEU A 132 3.23 -9.95 5.89
CA LEU A 132 4.21 -9.12 6.58
C LEU A 132 5.63 -9.60 6.27
N ALA A 133 6.49 -8.69 5.80
CA ALA A 133 7.92 -8.91 5.63
C ALA A 133 8.69 -7.81 6.38
N ALA A 134 8.86 -8.00 7.70
CA ALA A 134 9.45 -7.00 8.59
C ALA A 134 10.55 -7.57 9.50
N GLY A 135 10.92 -8.84 9.34
CA GLY A 135 12.04 -9.46 10.06
C GLY A 135 11.73 -9.86 11.50
N GLN A 136 10.49 -10.26 11.78
CA GLN A 136 10.12 -10.79 13.09
C GLN A 136 10.35 -12.28 13.22
N SER A 137 10.44 -12.98 12.11
CA SER A 137 10.68 -14.42 12.04
C SER A 137 11.85 -14.73 11.10
N SER A 138 12.22 -16.00 11.00
CA SER A 138 13.24 -16.43 10.04
C SER A 138 12.78 -16.15 8.60
N LEU A 139 13.73 -15.97 7.69
CA LEU A 139 13.44 -15.75 6.26
C LEU A 139 12.57 -16.85 5.66
N CYS A 140 12.83 -18.11 6.03
CA CYS A 140 12.05 -19.24 5.55
C CYS A 140 10.61 -19.19 6.04
N HIS A 141 10.39 -18.88 7.29
CA HIS A 141 9.05 -18.80 7.88
C HIS A 141 8.25 -17.61 7.30
N GLU A 142 8.86 -16.44 7.12
CA GLU A 142 8.20 -15.34 6.43
C GLU A 142 7.82 -15.75 5.01
N LEU A 143 8.75 -16.36 4.28
CA LEU A 143 8.51 -16.75 2.89
C LEU A 143 7.36 -17.75 2.74
N SER A 144 7.31 -18.79 3.60
CA SER A 144 6.23 -19.78 3.59
C SER A 144 4.84 -19.18 3.87
N SER A 145 4.80 -18.07 4.61
CA SER A 145 3.55 -17.34 4.83
C SER A 145 3.12 -16.45 3.66
N LEU A 146 4.06 -16.12 2.76
CA LEU A 146 3.81 -15.18 1.65
C LEU A 146 3.53 -15.86 0.31
N ILE A 147 4.10 -17.06 0.09
CA ILE A 147 4.00 -17.80 -1.18
C ILE A 147 3.71 -19.28 -0.95
N TYR A 148 3.15 -19.92 -1.97
CA TYR A 148 3.06 -21.37 -2.01
C TYR A 148 4.43 -21.95 -2.36
N LEU A 149 4.93 -22.84 -1.49
CA LEU A 149 6.17 -23.57 -1.73
C LEU A 149 5.86 -24.89 -2.46
N PRO A 150 6.69 -25.33 -3.43
CA PRO A 150 6.51 -26.61 -4.08
C PRO A 150 6.57 -27.75 -3.05
N GLY A 151 5.51 -28.56 -2.93
CA GLY A 151 5.46 -29.77 -2.08
C GLY A 151 4.64 -29.62 -0.78
N GLU A 152 3.94 -28.51 -0.54
CA GLU A 152 3.10 -28.35 0.65
C GLU A 152 1.65 -28.84 0.47
N ASP A 153 1.19 -29.12 -0.76
CA ASP A 153 -0.11 -29.74 -1.01
C ASP A 153 -0.06 -30.69 -2.20
N ASP A 154 -0.82 -31.80 -2.14
CA ASP A 154 -1.06 -32.77 -3.21
C ASP A 154 -1.81 -32.12 -4.40
N GLY A 155 -1.17 -31.16 -5.07
CA GLY A 155 -1.62 -30.60 -6.32
C GLY A 155 -1.19 -31.45 -7.51
N PRO A 156 -1.85 -31.36 -8.68
CA PRO A 156 -1.64 -32.26 -9.80
C PRO A 156 -0.19 -32.23 -10.29
N ASP A 157 0.31 -33.42 -10.61
CA ASP A 157 1.60 -33.84 -11.15
C ASP A 157 2.68 -32.78 -11.46
N PRO A 158 3.94 -33.00 -11.00
CA PRO A 158 5.06 -32.07 -11.19
C PRO A 158 5.53 -31.87 -12.65
N VAL A 159 4.82 -32.42 -13.64
CA VAL A 159 5.23 -32.40 -15.06
C VAL A 159 4.89 -31.08 -15.75
N PHE A 160 4.08 -30.20 -15.19
CA PHE A 160 3.74 -28.89 -15.75
C PHE A 160 4.33 -27.73 -14.95
N LEU A 161 5.57 -27.84 -14.54
CA LEU A 161 6.31 -26.78 -13.87
C LEU A 161 6.73 -25.68 -14.88
N SER A 162 5.74 -24.87 -15.24
CA SER A 162 6.01 -23.55 -15.80
C SER A 162 6.55 -22.63 -14.70
N PRO A 163 7.22 -21.50 -14.98
CA PRO A 163 7.81 -20.60 -13.98
C PRO A 163 6.81 -19.85 -13.09
N LEU A 164 5.66 -20.45 -12.81
CA LEU A 164 4.60 -20.01 -11.90
C LEU A 164 4.87 -20.31 -10.42
N TRP A 165 6.09 -20.67 -10.07
CA TRP A 165 6.51 -21.27 -8.80
C TRP A 165 6.32 -20.38 -7.57
N PHE A 166 6.01 -19.12 -7.76
CA PHE A 166 5.84 -18.18 -6.66
C PHE A 166 4.45 -17.54 -6.71
N GLN A 167 3.41 -18.37 -6.66
CA GLN A 167 2.06 -17.85 -6.46
C GLN A 167 1.97 -17.26 -5.06
N SER A 168 1.44 -16.05 -4.98
CA SER A 168 1.31 -15.34 -3.71
C SER A 168 0.16 -15.91 -2.90
N LYS A 169 0.37 -16.15 -1.61
CA LYS A 169 -0.69 -16.44 -0.62
C LYS A 169 -1.39 -15.16 -0.15
N VAL A 170 -0.84 -13.99 -0.49
CA VAL A 170 -1.30 -12.70 0.04
C VAL A 170 -1.63 -11.72 -1.09
N ASN A 171 -2.64 -10.90 -0.84
CA ASN A 171 -3.09 -9.87 -1.77
C ASN A 171 -2.44 -8.52 -1.49
N ILE A 172 -2.11 -8.26 -0.23
CA ILE A 172 -1.47 -7.04 0.26
C ILE A 172 -0.24 -7.45 1.08
N LEU A 173 0.90 -6.86 0.78
CA LEU A 173 2.14 -7.07 1.53
C LEU A 173 2.58 -5.78 2.20
N VAL A 174 2.80 -5.83 3.51
CA VAL A 174 3.44 -4.77 4.27
C VAL A 174 4.88 -5.17 4.55
N ALA A 175 5.84 -4.31 4.19
CA ALA A 175 7.24 -4.67 4.26
C ALA A 175 8.14 -3.51 4.74
N THR A 176 9.27 -3.86 5.35
CA THR A 176 10.41 -2.95 5.48
C THR A 176 11.36 -3.13 4.29
N PRO A 177 12.13 -2.09 3.87
CA PRO A 177 13.00 -2.18 2.69
C PRO A 177 13.95 -3.37 2.70
N GLY A 178 14.67 -3.59 3.81
CA GLY A 178 15.62 -4.68 3.92
C GLY A 178 14.97 -6.05 3.72
N ARG A 179 13.84 -6.32 4.41
CA ARG A 179 13.13 -7.60 4.27
C ARG A 179 12.47 -7.76 2.91
N LEU A 180 11.97 -6.67 2.33
CA LEU A 180 11.48 -6.70 0.97
C LEU A 180 12.56 -7.17 -0.01
N MET A 181 13.78 -6.64 0.12
CA MET A 181 14.91 -7.03 -0.73
C MET A 181 15.34 -8.49 -0.53
N ASP A 182 15.25 -9.02 0.69
CA ASP A 182 15.52 -10.43 0.96
C ASP A 182 14.54 -11.37 0.23
N HIS A 183 13.30 -10.90 -0.01
CA HIS A 183 12.23 -11.69 -0.61
C HIS A 183 11.89 -11.32 -2.06
N VAL A 184 12.33 -10.17 -2.57
CA VAL A 184 11.88 -9.58 -3.84
C VAL A 184 12.01 -10.51 -5.04
N ASN A 185 13.08 -11.32 -5.10
CA ASN A 185 13.32 -12.28 -6.19
C ASN A 185 12.43 -13.53 -6.12
N LYS A 186 11.72 -13.72 -5.00
CA LYS A 186 10.83 -14.85 -4.76
C LYS A 186 9.35 -14.44 -4.81
N LEU A 187 9.08 -13.14 -4.83
CA LEU A 187 7.75 -12.57 -4.93
C LEU A 187 7.42 -12.22 -6.37
N SER A 188 6.24 -12.60 -6.84
CA SER A 188 5.76 -12.16 -8.14
C SER A 188 5.13 -10.77 -8.03
N LEU A 189 5.83 -9.73 -8.48
CA LEU A 189 5.33 -8.36 -8.53
C LEU A 189 4.60 -8.02 -9.84
N LYS A 190 4.39 -9.00 -10.72
CA LYS A 190 3.79 -8.81 -12.06
C LYS A 190 2.38 -8.24 -12.02
N HIS A 191 1.62 -8.52 -10.95
CA HIS A 191 0.24 -8.08 -10.79
C HIS A 191 0.08 -6.91 -9.83
N LEU A 192 1.20 -6.33 -9.38
CA LEU A 192 1.18 -5.20 -8.47
C LEU A 192 0.51 -3.99 -9.15
N ARG A 193 -0.49 -3.43 -8.47
CA ARG A 193 -1.26 -2.26 -8.91
C ARG A 193 -1.01 -1.04 -8.04
N TYR A 194 -0.72 -1.29 -6.76
CA TYR A 194 -0.58 -0.23 -5.75
C TYR A 194 0.75 -0.35 -5.03
N LEU A 195 1.49 0.75 -4.99
CA LEU A 195 2.69 0.92 -4.19
C LEU A 195 2.49 2.08 -3.23
N VAL A 196 2.47 1.78 -1.94
CA VAL A 196 2.43 2.80 -0.89
C VAL A 196 3.83 2.94 -0.29
N VAL A 197 4.30 4.17 -0.18
CA VAL A 197 5.55 4.55 0.47
C VAL A 197 5.20 5.44 1.66
N ASP A 198 5.12 4.87 2.84
CA ASP A 198 4.75 5.60 4.05
C ASP A 198 6.01 6.06 4.81
N GLU A 199 5.97 7.25 5.43
CA GLU A 199 7.15 7.95 5.97
C GLU A 199 8.29 8.06 4.94
N ALA A 200 7.95 8.50 3.73
CA ALA A 200 8.89 8.57 2.61
C ALA A 200 10.14 9.41 2.91
N ASP A 201 10.01 10.44 3.72
CA ASP A 201 11.14 11.27 4.17
C ASP A 201 12.19 10.47 4.95
N ARG A 202 11.79 9.44 5.69
CA ARG A 202 12.71 8.52 6.37
C ARG A 202 13.28 7.49 5.39
N LEU A 203 12.42 6.86 4.60
CA LEU A 203 12.83 5.86 3.61
C LEU A 203 13.81 6.38 2.56
N LEU A 204 13.74 7.67 2.21
CA LEU A 204 14.63 8.29 1.24
C LEU A 204 15.97 8.76 1.83
N ARG A 205 16.06 8.88 3.15
CA ARG A 205 17.32 9.26 3.85
C ARG A 205 18.21 8.07 4.18
N GLU A 206 17.64 6.86 4.25
CA GLU A 206 18.37 5.65 4.60
C GLU A 206 19.12 5.10 3.38
N ASP A 207 20.25 4.41 3.61
CA ASP A 207 21.11 3.86 2.56
C ASP A 207 20.47 2.72 1.74
N TYR A 208 19.22 2.37 2.01
CA TYR A 208 18.45 1.32 1.33
C TYR A 208 17.75 1.79 0.05
N GLN A 209 18.35 2.70 -0.71
CA GLN A 209 17.71 3.31 -1.89
C GLN A 209 17.48 2.36 -3.08
N SER A 210 18.06 1.15 -3.06
CA SER A 210 17.96 0.20 -4.18
C SER A 210 16.60 -0.52 -4.28
N TRP A 211 15.78 -0.51 -3.22
CA TRP A 211 14.52 -1.25 -3.22
C TRP A 211 13.49 -0.67 -4.20
N LEU A 212 13.35 0.64 -4.25
CA LEU A 212 12.35 1.29 -5.11
C LEU A 212 12.62 1.06 -6.61
N PRO A 213 13.83 1.31 -7.15
CA PRO A 213 14.16 0.96 -8.52
C PRO A 213 13.96 -0.52 -8.83
N THR A 214 14.27 -1.42 -7.88
CA THR A 214 14.09 -2.86 -8.04
C THR A 214 12.60 -3.21 -8.17
N VAL A 215 11.75 -2.69 -7.29
CA VAL A 215 10.29 -2.91 -7.35
C VAL A 215 9.74 -2.39 -8.67
N LEU A 216 10.08 -1.16 -9.06
CA LEU A 216 9.59 -0.56 -10.30
C LEU A 216 10.02 -1.36 -11.55
N LYS A 217 11.21 -1.93 -11.56
CA LYS A 217 11.72 -2.78 -12.66
C LYS A 217 10.96 -4.12 -12.77
N LEU A 218 10.47 -4.65 -11.66
CA LEU A 218 9.79 -5.95 -11.60
C LEU A 218 8.27 -5.84 -11.85
N THR A 219 7.71 -4.65 -11.85
CA THR A 219 6.30 -4.42 -12.16
C THR A 219 6.07 -4.39 -13.67
N GLN A 220 4.97 -4.99 -14.13
CA GLN A 220 4.63 -5.06 -15.57
C GLN A 220 3.54 -4.09 -15.99
N PHE A 221 2.68 -3.69 -15.05
CA PHE A 221 1.55 -2.81 -15.30
C PHE A 221 1.82 -1.41 -14.75
N ARG A 222 0.99 -0.46 -15.18
CA ARG A 222 1.00 0.86 -14.56
C ARG A 222 0.71 0.71 -13.06
N LEU A 223 1.60 1.25 -12.26
CA LEU A 223 1.58 1.20 -10.81
C LEU A 223 1.11 2.54 -10.27
N ALA A 224 -0.01 2.54 -9.53
CA ALA A 224 -0.43 3.71 -8.77
C ALA A 224 0.45 3.85 -7.53
N LYS A 225 1.17 4.95 -7.41
CA LYS A 225 2.05 5.24 -6.27
C LYS A 225 1.37 6.20 -5.31
N ILE A 226 1.30 5.82 -4.04
CA ILE A 226 0.83 6.68 -2.95
C ILE A 226 2.00 6.94 -2.02
N VAL A 227 2.48 8.15 -2.01
CA VAL A 227 3.63 8.58 -1.21
C VAL A 227 3.15 9.45 -0.06
N LEU A 228 3.49 9.06 1.16
CA LEU A 228 3.13 9.79 2.36
C LEU A 228 4.38 10.32 3.06
N SER A 229 4.35 11.59 3.41
CA SER A 229 5.44 12.24 4.15
C SER A 229 4.87 13.29 5.09
N VAL A 230 5.56 13.53 6.20
CA VAL A 230 5.28 14.66 7.09
C VAL A 230 5.94 15.93 6.56
N ILE A 231 7.02 15.77 5.80
CA ILE A 231 7.84 16.87 5.28
C ILE A 231 8.07 16.63 3.79
N LEU A 232 7.27 17.26 2.94
CA LEU A 232 7.55 17.35 1.50
C LEU A 232 8.64 18.39 1.25
N THR A 233 9.81 18.21 1.86
CA THR A 233 10.90 19.15 1.68
C THR A 233 12.08 18.45 1.03
N LEU A 234 12.71 19.20 0.15
CA LEU A 234 14.12 19.19 -0.23
C LEU A 234 14.49 18.47 -1.52
N ASP A 235 13.84 17.41 -1.97
CA ASP A 235 14.13 16.89 -3.32
C ASP A 235 12.98 16.04 -3.89
N PRO A 236 11.94 16.67 -4.46
CA PRO A 236 10.85 15.92 -5.09
C PRO A 236 11.30 15.14 -6.33
N GLY A 237 12.45 15.46 -6.91
CA GLY A 237 13.02 14.73 -8.05
C GLY A 237 13.45 13.30 -7.73
N ARG A 238 13.60 12.94 -6.46
CA ARG A 238 13.90 11.55 -6.05
C ARG A 238 12.67 10.63 -6.04
N LEU A 239 11.46 11.20 -6.15
CA LEU A 239 10.19 10.47 -6.15
C LEU A 239 9.59 10.34 -7.56
N ALA A 240 10.17 11.02 -8.54
CA ALA A 240 9.70 11.04 -9.92
C ALA A 240 10.41 9.95 -10.79
#